data_7e1410b311d30b2654be9aba0ea6cb0f
#
_entry.id   7e1410b311d30b2654be9aba0ea6cb0f
#
_cell.length_a   1.000
_cell.length_b   1.000
_cell.length_c   1.000
_cell.angle_alpha   90.00
_cell.angle_beta   90.00
_cell.angle_gamma   90.00
#
_symmetry.space_group_name_H-M   'P 1'
#
loop_
_entity.id
_entity.type
_entity.pdbx_description
1 polymer ?
#
loop_
_entity_poly.entity_id
_entity_poly.type
_entity_poly.pdbx_seq_one_letter_code
_entity_poly.pdbx_strand_id
1 'polypeptide(L)'
;MKKIKYPDYMNSTVSLANSVLKYFGAPVHHETLALLDRELAEREYENVVLLLLDGMGKCIIDGNLEPDGFFASHLAGTYSAVFPPTTVAATTSICSGLYPVEHCWLGWDCYYPKIDKTVTVFLNREAGTTKPAADYPVAKTLCPYQSLVEQIRENSG
;
A
#
# COMPACT_ATOMS: atom_id res chain seq x y z
N MET A 1 -17.44 -14.36 21.38
CA MET A 1 -17.23 -13.17 20.54
C MET A 1 -15.84 -13.28 19.92
N LYS A 2 -15.70 -13.16 18.57
CA LYS A 2 -14.37 -13.06 17.94
C LYS A 2 -13.73 -11.74 18.39
N LYS A 3 -12.51 -11.78 18.93
CA LYS A 3 -11.76 -10.56 19.24
C LYS A 3 -11.46 -9.79 17.97
N ILE A 4 -11.73 -8.49 17.97
CA ILE A 4 -11.28 -7.58 16.91
C ILE A 4 -9.75 -7.57 16.93
N LYS A 5 -9.12 -7.83 15.77
CA LYS A 5 -7.69 -7.65 15.61
C LYS A 5 -7.45 -6.27 15.01
N TYR A 6 -6.65 -5.47 15.70
CA TYR A 6 -6.17 -4.20 15.18
C TYR A 6 -4.94 -4.44 14.29
N PRO A 7 -4.66 -3.56 13.31
CA PRO A 7 -3.42 -3.61 12.55
C PRO A 7 -2.20 -3.53 13.47
N ASP A 8 -1.20 -4.32 13.17
CA ASP A 8 0.14 -4.14 13.73
C ASP A 8 0.92 -3.19 12.82
N TYR A 9 0.94 -1.91 13.17
CA TYR A 9 1.59 -0.88 12.35
C TYR A 9 3.13 -0.97 12.33
N MET A 10 3.73 -1.70 13.27
CA MET A 10 5.17 -1.98 13.24
C MET A 10 5.52 -3.04 12.19
N ASN A 11 4.55 -3.92 11.84
CA ASN A 11 4.69 -4.95 10.81
C ASN A 11 3.49 -4.87 9.85
N SER A 12 3.51 -3.90 8.96
CA SER A 12 2.39 -3.57 8.07
C SER A 12 2.82 -3.36 6.63
N THR A 13 1.83 -3.13 5.76
CA THR A 13 2.06 -2.71 4.38
C THR A 13 2.89 -1.42 4.28
N VAL A 14 2.77 -0.52 5.28
CA VAL A 14 3.56 0.72 5.35
C VAL A 14 5.01 0.41 5.68
N SER A 15 5.28 -0.47 6.66
CA SER A 15 6.65 -0.86 7.01
C SER A 15 7.35 -1.61 5.87
N LEU A 16 6.60 -2.41 5.07
CA LEU A 16 7.14 -3.01 3.84
C LEU A 16 7.59 -1.94 2.84
N ALA A 17 6.75 -0.94 2.57
CA ALA A 17 7.07 0.16 1.66
C ALA A 17 8.29 0.95 2.14
N ASN A 18 8.39 1.22 3.44
CA ASN A 18 9.53 1.92 4.03
C ASN A 18 10.84 1.11 3.99
N SER A 19 10.78 -0.23 4.03
CA SER A 19 11.96 -1.08 3.75
C SER A 19 12.46 -0.90 2.31
N VAL A 20 11.56 -0.77 1.34
CA VAL A 20 11.95 -0.51 -0.06
C VAL A 20 12.60 0.87 -0.18
N LEU A 21 12.02 1.92 0.41
CA LEU A 21 12.63 3.26 0.45
C LEU A 21 14.03 3.22 1.05
N LYS A 22 14.18 2.57 2.22
CA LYS A 22 15.46 2.41 2.90
C LYS A 22 16.50 1.72 2.02
N TYR A 23 16.14 0.64 1.36
CA TYR A 23 17.05 -0.12 0.49
C TYR A 23 17.63 0.73 -0.64
N PHE A 24 16.82 1.61 -1.24
CA PHE A 24 17.25 2.53 -2.29
C PHE A 24 17.78 3.88 -1.78
N GLY A 25 18.01 4.03 -0.47
CA GLY A 25 18.57 5.25 0.11
C GLY A 25 17.62 6.46 0.12
N ALA A 26 16.33 6.25 -0.13
CA ALA A 26 15.33 7.30 -0.04
C ALA A 26 14.91 7.57 1.43
N PRO A 27 14.36 8.76 1.74
CA PRO A 27 13.87 9.06 3.08
C PRO A 27 12.84 8.07 3.57
N VAL A 28 13.02 7.58 4.79
CA VAL A 28 12.10 6.65 5.47
C VAL A 28 11.13 7.46 6.32
N HIS A 29 9.84 7.24 6.16
CA HIS A 29 8.79 7.97 6.87
C HIS A 29 8.37 7.29 8.18
N HIS A 30 8.42 5.95 8.20
CA HIS A 30 7.93 5.10 9.29
C HIS A 30 8.87 3.92 9.52
N GLU A 31 8.57 3.11 10.53
CA GLU A 31 9.30 1.88 10.82
C GLU A 31 9.36 0.96 9.60
N THR A 32 10.48 0.29 9.44
CA THR A 32 10.72 -0.66 8.36
C THR A 32 10.33 -2.09 8.77
N LEU A 33 10.06 -2.96 7.81
CA LEU A 33 9.75 -4.36 8.05
C LEU A 33 11.04 -5.17 8.21
N ALA A 34 11.39 -5.50 9.45
CA ALA A 34 12.64 -6.17 9.79
C ALA A 34 12.89 -7.49 9.00
N LEU A 35 11.82 -8.20 8.64
CA LEU A 35 11.92 -9.38 7.78
C LEU A 35 12.47 -9.01 6.40
N LEU A 36 11.86 -8.01 5.75
CA LEU A 36 12.28 -7.57 4.41
C LEU A 36 13.65 -6.91 4.44
N ASP A 37 13.96 -6.13 5.47
CA ASP A 37 15.28 -5.53 5.64
C ASP A 37 16.40 -6.58 5.65
N ARG A 38 16.19 -7.73 6.31
CA ARG A 38 17.16 -8.84 6.32
C ARG A 38 17.33 -9.45 4.94
N GLU A 39 16.24 -9.75 4.26
CA GLU A 39 16.27 -10.32 2.90
C GLU A 39 17.00 -9.39 1.91
N LEU A 40 16.72 -8.09 1.98
CA LEU A 40 17.35 -7.09 1.11
C LEU A 40 18.83 -6.83 1.46
N ALA A 41 19.25 -7.14 2.70
CA ALA A 41 20.64 -6.99 3.12
C ALA A 41 21.55 -8.18 2.78
N GLU A 42 21.00 -9.32 2.33
CA GLU A 42 21.79 -10.52 2.02
C GLU A 42 22.75 -10.32 0.83
N ARG A 43 22.39 -9.46 -0.11
CA ARG A 43 23.22 -9.13 -1.29
C ARG A 43 22.74 -7.83 -1.94
N GLU A 44 23.55 -7.25 -2.80
CA GLU A 44 23.10 -6.18 -3.69
C GLU A 44 22.24 -6.74 -4.81
N TYR A 45 21.06 -6.17 -4.97
CA TYR A 45 20.12 -6.51 -6.04
C TYR A 45 20.10 -5.39 -7.07
N GLU A 46 20.36 -5.71 -8.33
CA GLU A 46 20.23 -4.75 -9.44
C GLU A 46 18.77 -4.34 -9.66
N ASN A 47 17.83 -5.24 -9.41
CA ASN A 47 16.42 -5.00 -9.60
C ASN A 47 15.61 -5.57 -8.42
N VAL A 48 14.68 -4.77 -7.90
CA VAL A 48 13.67 -5.19 -6.93
C VAL A 48 12.29 -5.06 -7.56
N VAL A 49 11.57 -6.18 -7.61
CA VAL A 49 10.20 -6.21 -8.16
C VAL A 49 9.21 -6.41 -7.03
N LEU A 50 8.35 -5.43 -6.80
CA LEU A 50 7.23 -5.53 -5.86
C LEU A 50 5.97 -5.97 -6.61
N LEU A 51 5.56 -7.22 -6.39
CA LEU A 51 4.32 -7.77 -6.94
C LEU A 51 3.22 -7.73 -5.88
N LEU A 52 2.24 -6.85 -6.05
CA LEU A 52 1.08 -6.73 -5.18
C LEU A 52 -0.09 -7.54 -5.73
N LEU A 53 -0.50 -8.59 -5.01
CA LEU A 53 -1.66 -9.42 -5.34
C LEU A 53 -2.82 -9.01 -4.42
N ASP A 54 -3.82 -8.33 -5.00
CA ASP A 54 -5.00 -7.88 -4.26
C ASP A 54 -5.84 -9.07 -3.76
N GLY A 55 -6.36 -8.96 -2.54
CA GLY A 55 -7.19 -9.98 -1.91
C GLY A 55 -6.47 -11.29 -1.54
N MET A 56 -5.18 -11.43 -1.85
CA MET A 56 -4.40 -12.64 -1.59
C MET A 56 -3.73 -12.62 -0.21
N GLY A 57 -4.53 -12.59 0.85
CA GLY A 57 -4.02 -12.68 2.21
C GLY A 57 -3.66 -14.12 2.63
N LYS A 58 -2.94 -14.26 3.75
CA LYS A 58 -2.50 -15.58 4.26
C LYS A 58 -3.64 -16.60 4.37
N CYS A 59 -4.83 -16.17 4.78
CA CYS A 59 -6.00 -17.08 4.86
C CYS A 59 -6.42 -17.65 3.51
N ILE A 60 -6.18 -16.94 2.41
CA ILE A 60 -6.45 -17.43 1.05
C ILE A 60 -5.38 -18.46 0.66
N ILE A 61 -4.11 -18.19 0.96
CA ILE A 61 -3.01 -19.14 0.73
C ILE A 61 -3.28 -20.42 1.49
N ASP A 62 -3.50 -20.35 2.81
CA ASP A 62 -3.69 -21.50 3.69
C ASP A 62 -4.94 -22.36 3.33
N GLY A 63 -5.99 -21.70 2.82
CA GLY A 63 -7.27 -22.37 2.55
C GLY A 63 -7.47 -22.87 1.12
N ASN A 64 -6.64 -22.41 0.16
CA ASN A 64 -6.91 -22.64 -1.26
C ASN A 64 -5.70 -23.12 -2.08
N LEU A 65 -4.49 -23.04 -1.53
CA LEU A 65 -3.28 -23.43 -2.24
C LEU A 65 -2.66 -24.66 -1.61
N GLU A 66 -1.99 -25.46 -2.44
CA GLU A 66 -1.27 -26.64 -1.97
C GLU A 66 -0.11 -26.25 -1.04
N PRO A 67 0.10 -26.96 0.09
CA PRO A 67 1.14 -26.62 1.07
C PRO A 67 2.56 -26.63 0.52
N ASP A 68 2.83 -27.41 -0.53
CA ASP A 68 4.10 -27.48 -1.25
C ASP A 68 4.13 -26.63 -2.53
N GLY A 69 3.03 -25.89 -2.81
CA GLY A 69 2.92 -24.99 -3.94
C GLY A 69 3.86 -23.78 -3.82
N PHE A 70 4.09 -23.10 -4.94
CA PHE A 70 5.05 -21.99 -5.03
C PHE A 70 4.87 -20.93 -3.94
N PHE A 71 3.65 -20.43 -3.74
CA PHE A 71 3.41 -19.37 -2.75
C PHE A 71 3.55 -19.84 -1.29
N ALA A 72 3.10 -21.04 -1.00
CA ALA A 72 3.20 -21.60 0.36
C ALA A 72 4.65 -21.93 0.73
N SER A 73 5.41 -22.54 -0.20
CA SER A 73 6.81 -22.92 0.02
C SER A 73 7.78 -21.72 0.08
N HIS A 74 7.39 -20.57 -0.48
CA HIS A 74 8.20 -19.34 -0.47
C HIS A 74 7.66 -18.26 0.50
N LEU A 75 6.74 -18.61 1.39
CA LEU A 75 6.19 -17.68 2.37
C LEU A 75 7.23 -17.36 3.45
N ALA A 76 7.94 -16.26 3.31
CA ALA A 76 8.94 -15.80 4.26
C ALA A 76 8.32 -15.25 5.56
N GLY A 77 7.11 -14.71 5.52
CA GLY A 77 6.44 -14.19 6.70
C GLY A 77 5.09 -13.53 6.42
N THR A 78 4.54 -12.90 7.43
CA THR A 78 3.25 -12.22 7.36
C THR A 78 3.32 -10.84 8.01
N TYR A 79 2.51 -9.93 7.52
CA TYR A 79 2.35 -8.59 8.06
C TYR A 79 0.88 -8.14 7.98
N SER A 80 0.54 -7.07 8.67
CA SER A 80 -0.82 -6.55 8.69
C SER A 80 -1.10 -5.63 7.50
N ALA A 81 -2.34 -5.63 7.01
CA ALA A 81 -2.85 -4.52 6.24
C ALA A 81 -3.00 -3.27 7.14
N VAL A 82 -3.18 -2.11 6.52
CA VAL A 82 -3.55 -0.86 7.22
C VAL A 82 -5.05 -0.84 7.56
N PHE A 83 -5.48 0.15 8.33
CA PHE A 83 -6.89 0.43 8.54
C PHE A 83 -7.24 1.81 7.92
N PRO A 84 -8.34 1.90 7.16
CA PRO A 84 -9.24 0.82 6.75
C PRO A 84 -8.57 -0.15 5.75
N PRO A 85 -8.86 -1.46 5.83
CA PRO A 85 -8.23 -2.47 4.97
C PRO A 85 -8.93 -2.55 3.60
N THR A 86 -9.09 -1.41 2.95
CA THR A 86 -9.66 -1.31 1.60
C THR A 86 -8.55 -1.32 0.55
N THR A 87 -8.84 -1.77 -0.66
CA THR A 87 -7.88 -1.76 -1.77
C THR A 87 -7.25 -0.39 -1.95
N VAL A 88 -8.05 0.68 -1.95
CA VAL A 88 -7.56 2.05 -2.14
C VAL A 88 -6.58 2.46 -1.04
N ALA A 89 -6.94 2.27 0.22
CA ALA A 89 -6.08 2.66 1.33
C ALA A 89 -4.79 1.82 1.39
N ALA A 90 -4.91 0.49 1.28
CA ALA A 90 -3.76 -0.41 1.37
C ALA A 90 -2.80 -0.25 0.19
N THR A 91 -3.31 -0.15 -1.04
CA THR A 91 -2.48 0.07 -2.23
C THR A 91 -1.78 1.42 -2.18
N THR A 92 -2.49 2.48 -1.79
CA THR A 92 -1.88 3.82 -1.66
C THR A 92 -0.81 3.83 -0.57
N SER A 93 -1.03 3.15 0.56
CA SER A 93 -0.01 3.00 1.60
C SER A 93 1.24 2.29 1.10
N ILE A 94 1.10 1.20 0.33
CA ILE A 94 2.25 0.51 -0.29
C ILE A 94 2.93 1.43 -1.31
N CYS A 95 2.17 2.15 -2.13
CA CYS A 95 2.73 3.00 -3.17
C CYS A 95 3.40 4.28 -2.64
N SER A 96 3.07 4.73 -1.43
CA SER A 96 3.59 5.99 -0.86
C SER A 96 4.54 5.81 0.32
N GLY A 97 4.43 4.70 1.06
CA GLY A 97 5.10 4.52 2.34
C GLY A 97 4.43 5.25 3.52
N LEU A 98 3.20 5.77 3.31
CA LEU A 98 2.45 6.57 4.28
C LEU A 98 1.25 5.80 4.84
N TYR A 99 0.78 6.20 6.02
CA TYR A 99 -0.46 5.68 6.59
C TYR A 99 -1.71 6.30 5.92
N PRO A 100 -2.87 5.62 5.95
CA PRO A 100 -4.11 6.15 5.37
C PRO A 100 -4.51 7.53 5.89
N VAL A 101 -4.23 7.85 7.15
CA VAL A 101 -4.49 9.17 7.76
C VAL A 101 -3.62 10.28 7.14
N GLU A 102 -2.45 9.93 6.60
CA GLU A 102 -1.52 10.89 6.00
C GLU A 102 -1.84 11.13 4.52
N HIS A 103 -2.06 10.06 3.74
CA HIS A 103 -2.38 10.20 2.32
C HIS A 103 -3.87 10.45 2.02
N CYS A 104 -4.78 10.25 3.00
CA CYS A 104 -6.22 10.53 2.92
C CYS A 104 -7.02 9.73 1.86
N TRP A 105 -6.44 8.70 1.26
CA TRP A 105 -7.12 7.82 0.31
C TRP A 105 -7.70 6.62 1.07
N LEU A 106 -8.93 6.78 1.61
CA LEU A 106 -9.46 5.88 2.64
C LEU A 106 -10.33 4.75 2.10
N GLY A 107 -10.84 4.87 0.87
CA GLY A 107 -11.74 3.87 0.29
C GLY A 107 -12.09 4.17 -1.16
N TRP A 108 -12.91 3.29 -1.73
CA TRP A 108 -13.35 3.42 -3.13
C TRP A 108 -14.07 4.73 -3.40
N ASP A 109 -14.96 5.14 -2.50
CA ASP A 109 -15.73 6.37 -2.60
C ASP A 109 -15.39 7.27 -1.41
N CYS A 110 -14.86 8.46 -1.69
CA CYS A 110 -14.51 9.47 -0.70
C CYS A 110 -15.22 10.80 -1.01
N TYR A 111 -15.75 11.43 0.03
CA TYR A 111 -16.34 12.77 -0.09
C TYR A 111 -15.25 13.84 -0.05
N TYR A 112 -15.29 14.75 -1.01
CA TYR A 112 -14.37 15.89 -1.13
C TYR A 112 -15.11 17.20 -0.93
N PRO A 113 -15.04 17.82 0.26
CA PRO A 113 -15.79 19.03 0.59
C PRO A 113 -15.51 20.22 -0.36
N LYS A 114 -14.27 20.33 -0.88
CA LYS A 114 -13.87 21.44 -1.76
C LYS A 114 -14.65 21.48 -3.08
N ILE A 115 -15.19 20.37 -3.52
CA ILE A 115 -15.98 20.28 -4.76
C ILE A 115 -17.40 19.77 -4.51
N ASP A 116 -17.76 19.55 -3.23
CA ASP A 116 -19.05 19.02 -2.77
C ASP A 116 -19.49 17.75 -3.52
N LYS A 117 -18.57 16.80 -3.68
CA LYS A 117 -18.82 15.54 -4.38
C LYS A 117 -18.25 14.34 -3.65
N THR A 118 -18.95 13.22 -3.75
CA THR A 118 -18.39 11.89 -3.47
C THR A 118 -17.76 11.34 -4.75
N VAL A 119 -16.49 10.98 -4.68
CA VAL A 119 -15.68 10.56 -5.83
C VAL A 119 -15.24 9.11 -5.67
N THR A 120 -15.46 8.30 -6.70
CA THR A 120 -14.82 6.99 -6.83
C THR A 120 -13.34 7.21 -7.17
N VAL A 121 -12.49 7.06 -6.18
CA VAL A 121 -11.14 7.63 -6.10
C VAL A 121 -10.25 7.22 -7.27
N PHE A 122 -10.07 5.92 -7.51
CA PHE A 122 -9.21 5.43 -8.60
C PHE A 122 -9.73 5.72 -10.00
N LEU A 123 -11.04 5.91 -10.15
CA LEU A 123 -11.67 6.15 -11.45
C LEU A 123 -11.89 7.64 -11.75
N ASN A 124 -11.69 8.51 -10.77
CA ASN A 124 -11.97 9.95 -10.86
C ASN A 124 -13.39 10.26 -11.36
N ARG A 125 -14.40 9.53 -10.84
CA ARG A 125 -15.80 9.64 -11.24
C ARG A 125 -16.67 10.05 -10.06
N GLU A 126 -17.79 10.71 -10.33
CA GLU A 126 -18.84 10.88 -9.32
C GLU A 126 -19.37 9.51 -8.90
N ALA A 127 -19.41 9.24 -7.59
CA ALA A 127 -19.81 7.94 -7.05
C ALA A 127 -21.18 7.50 -7.57
N GLY A 128 -21.29 6.23 -7.95
CA GLY A 128 -22.50 5.65 -8.52
C GLY A 128 -22.81 6.09 -9.95
N THR A 129 -21.91 6.81 -10.64
CA THR A 129 -22.11 7.27 -12.02
C THR A 129 -20.90 6.95 -12.91
N THR A 130 -21.06 7.21 -14.22
CA THR A 130 -19.93 7.18 -15.18
C THR A 130 -19.35 8.55 -15.47
N LYS A 131 -19.88 9.62 -14.84
CA LYS A 131 -19.46 11.00 -15.09
C LYS A 131 -18.12 11.27 -14.43
N PRO A 132 -17.18 11.97 -15.09
CA PRO A 132 -15.99 12.48 -14.43
C PRO A 132 -16.33 13.36 -13.21
N ALA A 133 -15.60 13.21 -12.13
CA ALA A 133 -15.81 14.05 -10.93
C ALA A 133 -15.35 15.50 -11.18
N ALA A 134 -14.30 15.67 -11.95
CA ALA A 134 -13.75 16.93 -12.44
C ALA A 134 -12.89 16.68 -13.70
N ASP A 135 -12.41 17.74 -14.32
CA ASP A 135 -11.45 17.74 -15.46
C ASP A 135 -9.99 17.53 -15.02
N TYR A 136 -9.78 17.32 -13.72
CA TYR A 136 -8.49 17.01 -13.11
C TYR A 136 -8.62 15.80 -12.17
N PRO A 137 -7.53 15.11 -11.81
CA PRO A 137 -7.55 13.98 -10.87
C PRO A 137 -7.78 14.48 -9.43
N VAL A 138 -9.04 14.44 -8.98
CA VAL A 138 -9.50 15.03 -7.72
C VAL A 138 -8.68 14.55 -6.52
N ALA A 139 -8.57 13.24 -6.34
CA ALA A 139 -7.86 12.69 -5.18
C ALA A 139 -6.36 13.06 -5.20
N LYS A 140 -5.69 12.95 -6.35
CA LYS A 140 -4.27 13.31 -6.48
C LYS A 140 -4.02 14.80 -6.26
N THR A 141 -4.98 15.66 -6.65
CA THR A 141 -4.87 17.13 -6.50
C THR A 141 -5.18 17.58 -5.08
N LEU A 142 -6.19 17.01 -4.44
CA LEU A 142 -6.65 17.46 -3.12
C LEU A 142 -5.94 16.75 -1.96
N CYS A 143 -5.46 15.52 -2.20
CA CYS A 143 -4.72 14.69 -1.25
C CYS A 143 -3.48 14.11 -1.96
N PRO A 144 -2.49 14.96 -2.29
CA PRO A 144 -1.30 14.53 -3.01
C PRO A 144 -0.41 13.64 -2.14
N TYR A 145 0.28 12.72 -2.78
CA TYR A 145 1.39 11.96 -2.21
C TYR A 145 2.43 11.69 -3.30
N GLN A 146 3.68 11.49 -2.89
CA GLN A 146 4.73 10.99 -3.78
C GLN A 146 4.75 9.47 -3.75
N SER A 147 4.81 8.85 -4.93
CA SER A 147 4.99 7.40 -5.02
C SER A 147 6.40 6.98 -4.60
N LEU A 148 6.59 5.71 -4.21
CA LEU A 148 7.91 5.15 -3.92
C LEU A 148 8.89 5.40 -5.05
N VAL A 149 8.44 5.25 -6.31
CA VAL A 149 9.29 5.46 -7.49
C VAL A 149 9.73 6.92 -7.64
N GLU A 150 8.82 7.88 -7.38
CA GLU A 150 9.16 9.31 -7.40
C GLU A 150 10.16 9.63 -6.29
N GLN A 151 9.91 9.16 -5.06
CA GLN A 151 10.80 9.37 -3.92
C GLN A 151 12.19 8.76 -4.14
N ILE A 152 12.27 7.55 -4.68
CA ILE A 152 13.55 6.89 -4.99
C ILE A 152 14.30 7.67 -6.07
N ARG A 153 13.62 8.07 -7.16
CA ARG A 153 14.26 8.84 -8.25
C ARG A 153 14.82 10.18 -7.79
N GLU A 154 14.15 10.86 -6.87
CA GLU A 154 14.63 12.15 -6.36
C GLU A 154 15.87 12.00 -5.45
N ASN A 155 16.10 10.81 -4.90
CA ASN A 155 17.19 10.53 -3.96
C ASN A 155 18.29 9.61 -4.54
N SER A 156 18.03 8.94 -5.67
CA SER A 156 19.04 8.18 -6.42
C SER A 156 19.73 9.16 -7.38
N GLY A 157 20.86 9.73 -6.96
CA GLY A 157 21.67 10.64 -7.76
C GLY A 157 22.22 10.01 -9.04
#